data_73780ff25bf65fdefd2f94ed18c8e0c7
#
_entry.id   73780ff25bf65fdefd2f94ed18c8e0c7
#
_cell.length_a   1.000
_cell.length_b   1.000
_cell.length_c   1.000
_cell.angle_alpha   90.00
_cell.angle_beta   90.00
_cell.angle_gamma   90.00
#
_symmetry.space_group_name_H-M   'P 1'
#
loop_
_entity.id
_entity.type
_entity.pdbx_description
1 polymer ?
#
loop_
_entity_poly.entity_id
_entity_poly.type
_entity_poly.pdbx_seq_one_letter_code
_entity_poly.pdbx_strand_id
1 'polypeptide(L)'
;PNTLTDSTVYTINASGVEDYGTATVTLSVLLDTDLDGIPDVNDDDIDNDGWSNVDETNCQTDEMDENDYPSDIDQDRTCDLLDNSDDRSIIVIYLSDNVELSNDSAMNSLIPITAGGDIDTWEIYPALPLGLEFNGTMPGRSTSDTGTISGTPTELSPATVYTIWANNTNSGQIGSFQITLSVLLDTDGDGTPNVYDDDMDGDNWSNEMEDLCGEDP
;
A
#
# COMPACT_ATOMS: atom_id res chain seq x y z
N PRO A 1 6.69 38.01 -12.53
CA PRO A 1 6.00 38.04 -13.81
C PRO A 1 6.74 38.97 -14.75
N ASN A 2 7.70 38.44 -15.51
CA ASN A 2 8.39 39.21 -16.54
C ASN A 2 7.87 38.73 -17.89
N THR A 3 6.80 39.36 -18.33
CA THR A 3 6.32 39.24 -19.68
C THR A 3 7.21 40.04 -20.60
N LEU A 4 8.22 39.45 -21.16
CA LEU A 4 9.02 40.00 -22.25
C LEU A 4 8.64 39.30 -23.53
N THR A 5 7.52 39.71 -24.11
CA THR A 5 7.12 39.31 -25.46
C THR A 5 6.71 40.53 -26.28
N ASP A 6 7.51 41.56 -26.23
CA ASP A 6 7.33 42.67 -27.17
C ASP A 6 8.19 42.43 -28.42
N SER A 7 7.54 42.00 -29.49
CA SER A 7 8.18 41.97 -30.78
C SER A 7 8.45 43.40 -31.26
N THR A 8 9.71 43.70 -31.58
CA THR A 8 10.09 45.00 -32.11
C THR A 8 10.36 44.89 -33.60
N VAL A 9 9.67 45.69 -34.36
CA VAL A 9 9.86 45.79 -35.82
C VAL A 9 10.93 46.82 -36.12
N TYR A 10 12.03 46.38 -36.69
CA TYR A 10 13.08 47.26 -37.17
C TYR A 10 12.94 47.48 -38.66
N THR A 11 12.97 48.73 -39.06
CA THR A 11 12.99 49.11 -40.48
C THR A 11 14.42 49.47 -40.89
N ILE A 12 14.95 48.76 -41.83
CA ILE A 12 16.27 48.99 -42.38
C ILE A 12 16.05 49.77 -43.71
N ASN A 13 16.62 50.97 -43.77
CA ASN A 13 16.58 51.79 -44.95
C ASN A 13 17.97 51.81 -45.62
N ALA A 14 18.02 51.46 -46.88
CA ALA A 14 19.23 51.58 -47.71
C ALA A 14 19.00 52.68 -48.73
N SER A 15 19.88 53.69 -48.79
CA SER A 15 19.78 54.77 -49.76
C SER A 15 21.00 54.82 -50.64
N GLY A 16 20.79 54.86 -51.98
CA GLY A 16 21.78 55.10 -52.99
C GLY A 16 21.62 56.49 -53.59
N VAL A 17 22.43 56.84 -54.64
CA VAL A 17 22.40 58.15 -55.25
C VAL A 17 21.09 58.37 -56.04
N GLU A 18 20.45 57.34 -56.55
CA GLU A 18 19.21 57.40 -57.35
C GLU A 18 18.08 56.47 -56.90
N ASP A 19 18.37 55.57 -55.89
CA ASP A 19 17.39 54.58 -55.37
C ASP A 19 17.48 54.41 -53.89
N TYR A 20 16.37 54.04 -53.26
CA TYR A 20 16.31 53.62 -51.89
C TYR A 20 15.43 52.40 -51.75
N GLY A 21 15.83 51.49 -50.87
CA GLY A 21 15.10 50.29 -50.51
C GLY A 21 14.83 50.25 -49.02
N THR A 22 13.73 49.66 -48.63
CA THR A 22 13.41 49.39 -47.23
C THR A 22 13.16 47.92 -47.02
N ALA A 23 13.65 47.40 -45.89
CA ALA A 23 13.31 46.05 -45.40
C ALA A 23 12.90 46.15 -43.94
N THR A 24 12.03 45.26 -43.51
CA THR A 24 11.62 45.16 -42.10
C THR A 24 12.09 43.83 -41.53
N VAL A 25 12.62 43.88 -40.32
CA VAL A 25 12.97 42.73 -39.52
C VAL A 25 12.20 42.81 -38.20
N THR A 26 11.49 41.75 -37.88
CA THR A 26 10.82 41.61 -36.58
C THR A 26 11.72 40.78 -35.69
N LEU A 27 12.12 41.29 -34.55
CA LEU A 27 12.82 40.58 -33.50
C LEU A 27 11.84 40.35 -32.32
N SER A 28 11.73 39.11 -31.89
CA SER A 28 10.98 38.73 -30.69
C SER A 28 11.94 38.15 -29.67
N VAL A 29 11.75 38.49 -28.41
CA VAL A 29 12.42 37.83 -27.31
C VAL A 29 11.35 36.92 -26.69
N LEU A 30 11.64 35.65 -26.65
CA LEU A 30 10.79 34.63 -26.06
C LEU A 30 11.25 34.39 -24.63
N LEU A 31 10.32 34.02 -23.74
CA LEU A 31 10.64 33.61 -22.39
C LEU A 31 11.27 32.22 -22.44
N ASP A 32 12.22 31.97 -21.57
CA ASP A 32 12.97 30.75 -21.35
C ASP A 32 13.12 30.68 -19.82
N THR A 33 12.22 29.92 -19.16
CA THR A 33 12.01 29.95 -17.70
C THR A 33 13.12 29.26 -16.96
N ASP A 34 13.55 28.08 -17.44
CA ASP A 34 14.62 27.25 -16.84
C ASP A 34 16.02 27.56 -17.38
N LEU A 35 16.10 28.36 -18.44
CA LEU A 35 17.35 28.78 -19.08
C LEU A 35 18.13 27.65 -19.79
N ASP A 36 17.44 26.66 -20.30
CA ASP A 36 18.03 25.54 -21.03
C ASP A 36 18.33 25.88 -22.52
N GLY A 37 17.78 26.97 -23.02
CA GLY A 37 17.92 27.48 -24.37
C GLY A 37 16.77 27.13 -25.29
N ILE A 38 15.72 26.50 -24.80
CA ILE A 38 14.45 26.24 -25.46
C ILE A 38 13.43 27.26 -24.90
N PRO A 39 12.83 28.12 -25.74
CA PRO A 39 11.79 29.02 -25.23
C PRO A 39 10.55 28.26 -24.75
N ASP A 40 9.89 28.73 -23.69
CA ASP A 40 8.69 28.15 -23.08
C ASP A 40 7.61 27.72 -24.09
N VAL A 41 7.44 28.48 -25.17
CA VAL A 41 6.45 28.17 -26.23
C VAL A 41 6.77 26.90 -27.04
N ASN A 42 7.98 26.38 -26.93
CA ASN A 42 8.47 25.17 -27.63
C ASN A 42 9.02 24.15 -26.64
N ASP A 43 8.84 24.38 -25.36
CA ASP A 43 9.36 23.56 -24.29
C ASP A 43 8.27 22.63 -23.75
N ASP A 44 8.59 21.37 -23.61
CA ASP A 44 7.67 20.36 -23.08
C ASP A 44 7.78 20.23 -21.55
N ASP A 45 8.81 20.85 -20.88
CA ASP A 45 9.11 20.85 -19.46
C ASP A 45 9.72 22.23 -19.11
N ILE A 46 8.84 23.25 -18.95
CA ILE A 46 9.21 24.68 -18.92
C ILE A 46 10.11 25.06 -17.74
N ASP A 47 9.96 24.41 -16.59
CA ASP A 47 10.73 24.71 -15.39
C ASP A 47 11.80 23.66 -15.05
N ASN A 48 11.84 22.56 -15.85
CA ASN A 48 12.83 21.48 -15.80
C ASN A 48 12.88 20.76 -14.45
N ASP A 49 11.70 20.53 -13.87
CA ASP A 49 11.54 19.74 -12.64
C ASP A 49 11.47 18.23 -12.90
N GLY A 50 11.32 17.84 -14.18
CA GLY A 50 11.28 16.47 -14.68
C GLY A 50 9.88 15.95 -14.97
N TRP A 51 8.83 16.78 -14.77
CA TRP A 51 7.48 16.53 -15.24
C TRP A 51 7.21 17.34 -16.51
N SER A 52 6.35 16.85 -17.37
CA SER A 52 5.98 17.62 -18.56
C SER A 52 4.86 18.62 -18.21
N ASN A 53 4.83 19.76 -18.93
CA ASN A 53 3.76 20.76 -18.78
C ASN A 53 2.34 20.14 -18.86
N VAL A 54 2.20 19.08 -19.67
CA VAL A 54 0.93 18.37 -19.84
C VAL A 54 0.60 17.55 -18.60
N ASP A 55 1.59 16.86 -18.02
CA ASP A 55 1.40 16.06 -16.81
C ASP A 55 1.08 16.99 -15.63
N GLU A 56 1.78 18.10 -15.49
CA GLU A 56 1.54 19.10 -14.46
C GLU A 56 0.17 19.74 -14.56
N THR A 57 -0.24 20.17 -15.76
CA THR A 57 -1.62 20.65 -15.99
C THR A 57 -2.65 19.61 -15.56
N ASN A 58 -2.46 18.34 -15.88
CA ASN A 58 -3.37 17.26 -15.52
C ASN A 58 -3.34 16.98 -14.01
N CYS A 59 -2.19 17.11 -13.36
CA CYS A 59 -1.97 16.88 -11.95
C CYS A 59 -2.24 18.11 -11.07
N GLN A 60 -2.58 19.26 -11.70
CA GLN A 60 -2.92 20.54 -11.05
C GLN A 60 -1.75 21.19 -10.32
N THR A 61 -0.55 21.09 -10.87
CA THR A 61 0.66 21.83 -10.48
C THR A 61 0.98 22.95 -11.47
N ASP A 62 1.94 23.80 -11.13
CA ASP A 62 2.32 24.99 -11.92
C ASP A 62 3.52 24.69 -12.82
N GLU A 63 3.31 24.57 -14.10
CA GLU A 63 4.31 24.30 -15.16
C GLU A 63 5.46 25.31 -15.26
N MET A 64 5.50 26.33 -14.38
CA MET A 64 6.50 27.38 -14.35
C MET A 64 7.26 27.47 -13.01
N ASP A 65 6.96 26.63 -12.03
CA ASP A 65 7.59 26.65 -10.70
C ASP A 65 8.22 25.29 -10.38
N GLU A 66 9.52 25.17 -10.54
CA GLU A 66 10.32 23.97 -10.25
C GLU A 66 10.12 23.34 -8.85
N ASN A 67 9.43 24.05 -7.96
CA ASN A 67 9.14 23.59 -6.60
C ASN A 67 7.69 23.13 -6.43
N ASP A 68 6.82 23.29 -7.43
CA ASP A 68 5.42 22.88 -7.42
C ASP A 68 5.18 21.73 -8.42
N TYR A 69 5.80 20.59 -8.18
CA TYR A 69 5.71 19.39 -9.01
C TYR A 69 4.65 18.41 -8.52
N PRO A 70 4.13 17.53 -9.39
CA PRO A 70 3.16 16.51 -9.06
C PRO A 70 3.64 15.56 -7.96
N SER A 71 2.78 15.29 -6.96
CA SER A 71 3.02 14.24 -5.99
C SER A 71 2.91 12.88 -6.65
N ASP A 72 3.93 12.04 -6.47
CA ASP A 72 4.05 10.68 -7.02
C ASP A 72 4.76 9.82 -5.95
N ILE A 73 3.93 9.19 -5.08
CA ILE A 73 4.44 8.53 -3.88
C ILE A 73 5.14 7.22 -4.22
N ASP A 74 4.72 6.53 -5.27
CA ASP A 74 5.30 5.25 -5.69
C ASP A 74 6.34 5.37 -6.80
N GLN A 75 6.47 6.56 -7.38
CA GLN A 75 7.45 6.93 -8.40
C GLN A 75 7.27 6.18 -9.73
N ASP A 76 6.03 5.90 -10.11
CA ASP A 76 5.70 5.28 -11.40
C ASP A 76 5.54 6.28 -12.55
N ARG A 77 5.62 7.59 -12.27
CA ARG A 77 5.37 8.74 -13.13
C ARG A 77 3.90 8.95 -13.49
N THR A 78 3.02 8.45 -12.67
CA THR A 78 1.61 8.82 -12.64
C THR A 78 1.37 9.59 -11.35
N CYS A 79 0.92 10.83 -11.41
CA CYS A 79 0.72 11.57 -10.17
C CYS A 79 -0.41 10.99 -9.31
N ASP A 80 -0.28 11.09 -7.99
CA ASP A 80 -1.27 10.59 -7.01
C ASP A 80 -2.71 11.02 -7.30
N LEU A 81 -2.91 12.15 -7.98
CA LEU A 81 -4.23 12.66 -8.35
C LEU A 81 -4.91 11.82 -9.45
N LEU A 82 -4.14 11.28 -10.38
CA LEU A 82 -4.62 10.51 -11.53
C LEU A 82 -4.41 9.01 -11.35
N ASP A 83 -3.56 8.65 -10.40
CA ASP A 83 -3.26 7.26 -10.11
C ASP A 83 -4.42 6.59 -9.36
N ASN A 84 -4.89 5.49 -9.93
CA ASN A 84 -5.93 4.63 -9.35
C ASN A 84 -5.34 3.39 -8.67
N SER A 85 -4.04 3.15 -8.81
CA SER A 85 -3.32 2.04 -8.19
C SER A 85 -2.29 2.60 -7.21
N ASP A 86 -2.63 2.62 -5.94
CA ASP A 86 -1.69 2.99 -4.89
C ASP A 86 -0.66 1.88 -4.69
N ASP A 87 0.47 1.98 -5.38
CA ASP A 87 1.58 1.01 -5.37
C ASP A 87 2.50 1.14 -4.16
N ARG A 88 2.07 1.86 -3.12
CA ARG A 88 2.82 1.89 -1.86
C ARG A 88 3.02 0.49 -1.30
N SER A 89 4.15 0.28 -0.64
CA SER A 89 4.45 -0.99 0.02
C SER A 89 3.30 -1.43 0.93
N ILE A 90 2.83 -2.66 0.75
CA ILE A 90 1.78 -3.24 1.57
C ILE A 90 2.33 -3.55 2.96
N ILE A 91 1.66 -3.06 3.99
CA ILE A 91 1.94 -3.36 5.39
C ILE A 91 0.82 -4.23 5.94
N VAL A 92 1.18 -5.36 6.54
CA VAL A 92 0.26 -6.29 7.21
C VAL A 92 0.72 -6.51 8.63
N ILE A 93 -0.19 -6.34 9.58
CA ILE A 93 0.09 -6.56 11.01
C ILE A 93 -1.10 -7.28 11.65
N TYR A 94 -0.84 -8.32 12.44
CA TYR A 94 -1.80 -8.88 13.39
C TYR A 94 -1.44 -8.42 14.80
N LEU A 95 -2.43 -8.29 15.67
CA LEU A 95 -2.23 -7.80 17.05
C LEU A 95 -1.36 -8.72 17.92
N SER A 96 -1.24 -10.00 17.53
CA SER A 96 -0.38 -10.97 18.18
C SER A 96 0.36 -11.80 17.14
N ASP A 97 1.62 -12.08 17.37
CA ASP A 97 2.46 -12.98 16.59
C ASP A 97 2.55 -14.39 17.17
N ASN A 98 1.96 -14.61 18.36
CA ASN A 98 1.86 -15.91 19.00
C ASN A 98 0.46 -16.09 19.61
N VAL A 99 -0.24 -17.14 19.19
CA VAL A 99 -1.62 -17.45 19.60
C VAL A 99 -1.73 -18.91 19.95
N GLU A 100 -2.17 -19.16 21.17
CA GLU A 100 -2.53 -20.50 21.67
C GLU A 100 -4.04 -20.64 21.67
N LEU A 101 -4.54 -21.71 21.10
CA LEU A 101 -5.96 -21.99 20.94
C LEU A 101 -6.31 -23.27 21.68
N SER A 102 -7.53 -23.32 22.22
CA SER A 102 -8.12 -24.55 22.79
C SER A 102 -8.79 -25.35 21.68
N ASN A 103 -8.60 -26.68 21.66
CA ASN A 103 -9.36 -27.52 20.74
C ASN A 103 -10.87 -27.48 21.08
N ASP A 104 -11.70 -27.67 20.07
CA ASP A 104 -13.16 -27.67 20.14
C ASP A 104 -13.79 -26.37 20.69
N SER A 105 -12.98 -25.35 20.99
CA SER A 105 -13.41 -24.01 21.37
C SER A 105 -13.27 -23.01 20.24
N ALA A 106 -14.31 -22.16 20.06
CA ALA A 106 -14.31 -21.14 19.03
C ALA A 106 -13.32 -20.01 19.34
N MET A 107 -12.39 -19.75 18.43
CA MET A 107 -11.42 -18.68 18.60
C MET A 107 -12.00 -17.29 18.33
N ASN A 108 -11.44 -16.26 18.95
CA ASN A 108 -11.65 -14.89 18.51
C ASN A 108 -10.96 -14.70 17.14
N SER A 109 -11.68 -14.14 16.17
CA SER A 109 -11.13 -13.91 14.83
C SER A 109 -9.90 -13.00 14.88
N LEU A 110 -8.84 -13.43 14.21
CA LEU A 110 -7.63 -12.63 14.01
C LEU A 110 -7.81 -11.86 12.69
N ILE A 111 -7.98 -10.55 12.81
CA ILE A 111 -8.20 -9.64 11.69
C ILE A 111 -6.93 -8.84 11.49
N PRO A 112 -6.35 -8.80 10.27
CA PRO A 112 -5.16 -7.99 10.02
C PRO A 112 -5.48 -6.50 10.01
N ILE A 113 -4.51 -5.71 10.43
CA ILE A 113 -4.46 -4.27 10.20
C ILE A 113 -3.55 -4.08 8.99
N THR A 114 -4.05 -3.38 7.98
CA THR A 114 -3.33 -3.15 6.73
C THR A 114 -3.15 -1.66 6.49
N ALA A 115 -2.06 -1.30 5.84
CA ALA A 115 -1.77 0.05 5.38
C ALA A 115 -0.91 -0.02 4.10
N GLY A 116 -0.82 1.10 3.39
CA GLY A 116 -0.08 1.18 2.13
C GLY A 116 -0.93 0.78 0.94
N GLY A 117 -0.31 0.12 -0.03
CA GLY A 117 -0.91 -0.21 -1.31
C GLY A 117 -2.14 -1.11 -1.26
N ASP A 118 -2.84 -1.18 -2.36
CA ASP A 118 -4.03 -2.01 -2.54
C ASP A 118 -3.70 -3.50 -2.43
N ILE A 119 -4.64 -4.26 -1.87
CA ILE A 119 -4.51 -5.71 -1.70
C ILE A 119 -5.62 -6.39 -2.50
N ASP A 120 -5.26 -7.28 -3.43
CA ASP A 120 -6.21 -8.04 -4.24
C ASP A 120 -6.25 -9.53 -3.91
N THR A 121 -5.16 -10.09 -3.35
CA THR A 121 -5.10 -11.50 -2.95
C THR A 121 -4.40 -11.72 -1.61
N TRP A 122 -4.82 -12.78 -0.92
CA TRP A 122 -4.21 -13.22 0.33
C TRP A 122 -3.85 -14.69 0.26
N GLU A 123 -2.73 -15.05 0.88
CA GLU A 123 -2.23 -16.42 0.95
C GLU A 123 -1.72 -16.72 2.36
N ILE A 124 -1.79 -17.99 2.75
CA ILE A 124 -1.22 -18.48 4.01
C ILE A 124 -0.51 -19.81 3.77
N TYR A 125 0.62 -20.00 4.42
CA TYR A 125 1.35 -21.27 4.41
C TYR A 125 2.07 -21.47 5.76
N PRO A 126 2.08 -22.70 6.28
CA PRO A 126 1.39 -23.91 5.81
C PRO A 126 -0.13 -23.84 5.93
N ALA A 127 -0.84 -24.90 5.56
CA ALA A 127 -2.28 -25.01 5.78
C ALA A 127 -2.59 -24.98 7.27
N LEU A 128 -3.68 -24.28 7.65
CA LEU A 128 -4.15 -24.20 9.03
C LEU A 128 -4.60 -25.56 9.58
N PRO A 129 -4.59 -25.78 10.91
CA PRO A 129 -5.21 -26.92 11.56
C PRO A 129 -6.67 -27.09 11.18
N LEU A 130 -7.16 -28.33 11.21
CA LEU A 130 -8.55 -28.64 10.88
C LEU A 130 -9.51 -27.86 11.79
N GLY A 131 -10.56 -27.29 11.19
CA GLY A 131 -11.54 -26.46 11.87
C GLY A 131 -11.23 -24.98 11.88
N LEU A 132 -10.00 -24.58 11.52
CA LEU A 132 -9.66 -23.17 11.24
C LEU A 132 -9.82 -22.85 9.77
N GLU A 133 -10.22 -21.64 9.50
CA GLU A 133 -10.41 -21.10 8.16
C GLU A 133 -9.60 -19.83 7.97
N PHE A 134 -8.99 -19.72 6.79
CA PHE A 134 -8.35 -18.49 6.33
C PHE A 134 -9.22 -17.84 5.27
N ASN A 135 -9.72 -16.66 5.56
CA ASN A 135 -10.52 -15.91 4.60
C ASN A 135 -9.58 -15.13 3.64
N GLY A 136 -9.07 -15.86 2.66
CA GLY A 136 -8.36 -15.30 1.52
C GLY A 136 -9.35 -14.88 0.43
N THR A 137 -8.90 -14.16 -0.57
CA THR A 137 -9.72 -13.50 -1.59
C THR A 137 -10.71 -14.41 -2.30
N MET A 138 -11.95 -13.93 -2.41
CA MET A 138 -12.83 -14.31 -3.51
C MET A 138 -13.07 -13.08 -4.40
N PRO A 139 -12.98 -13.19 -5.74
CA PRO A 139 -13.25 -12.08 -6.64
C PRO A 139 -14.66 -11.50 -6.41
N GLY A 140 -14.74 -10.19 -6.13
CA GLY A 140 -15.99 -9.45 -5.97
C GLY A 140 -16.47 -9.25 -4.53
N ARG A 141 -15.69 -9.58 -3.51
CA ARG A 141 -15.98 -9.28 -2.10
C ARG A 141 -15.32 -7.97 -1.63
N SER A 142 -15.98 -7.28 -0.72
CA SER A 142 -15.43 -6.11 -0.03
C SER A 142 -14.15 -6.49 0.73
N THR A 143 -13.14 -5.66 0.65
CA THR A 143 -11.79 -5.85 1.22
C THR A 143 -11.73 -5.89 2.76
N SER A 144 -12.85 -5.75 3.48
CA SER A 144 -12.88 -5.60 4.94
C SER A 144 -12.68 -6.88 5.74
N ASP A 145 -12.78 -8.07 5.10
CA ASP A 145 -12.74 -9.38 5.80
C ASP A 145 -11.63 -10.32 5.29
N THR A 146 -10.72 -9.84 4.45
CA THR A 146 -9.66 -10.65 3.84
C THR A 146 -8.43 -10.72 4.74
N GLY A 147 -7.75 -11.87 4.73
CA GLY A 147 -6.62 -12.15 5.63
C GLY A 147 -7.05 -12.57 7.04
N THR A 148 -8.33 -12.77 7.29
CA THR A 148 -8.86 -13.17 8.61
C THR A 148 -8.66 -14.66 8.86
N ILE A 149 -8.16 -14.99 10.06
CA ILE A 149 -8.13 -16.36 10.57
C ILE A 149 -9.26 -16.50 11.61
N SER A 150 -10.10 -17.51 11.46
CA SER A 150 -11.24 -17.78 12.35
C SER A 150 -11.59 -19.26 12.36
N GLY A 151 -12.49 -19.65 13.25
CA GLY A 151 -13.02 -21.02 13.31
C GLY A 151 -12.95 -21.62 14.70
N THR A 152 -13.12 -22.96 14.72
CA THR A 152 -13.03 -23.80 15.91
C THR A 152 -12.06 -24.93 15.56
N PRO A 153 -10.84 -24.93 16.09
CA PRO A 153 -9.88 -25.98 15.77
C PRO A 153 -10.32 -27.30 16.40
N THR A 154 -10.31 -28.37 15.62
CA THR A 154 -10.74 -29.70 16.07
C THR A 154 -9.60 -30.71 16.14
N GLU A 155 -8.38 -30.28 15.86
CA GLU A 155 -7.17 -31.10 15.87
C GLU A 155 -6.06 -30.40 16.63
N LEU A 156 -5.40 -31.12 17.53
CA LEU A 156 -4.25 -30.60 18.27
C LEU A 156 -3.09 -30.29 17.29
N SER A 157 -2.46 -29.16 17.48
CA SER A 157 -1.33 -28.74 16.66
C SER A 157 -0.21 -28.17 17.51
N PRO A 158 1.03 -28.63 17.32
CA PRO A 158 2.16 -27.99 17.97
C PRO A 158 2.36 -26.55 17.46
N ALA A 159 3.07 -25.73 18.23
CA ALA A 159 3.43 -24.38 17.82
C ALA A 159 4.08 -24.39 16.43
N THR A 160 3.37 -23.84 15.46
CA THR A 160 3.73 -23.83 14.04
C THR A 160 3.72 -22.38 13.53
N VAL A 161 4.77 -21.99 12.80
CA VAL A 161 4.88 -20.67 12.20
C VAL A 161 4.15 -20.68 10.85
N TYR A 162 3.20 -19.77 10.71
CA TYR A 162 2.46 -19.50 9.49
C TYR A 162 2.93 -18.17 8.89
N THR A 163 3.18 -18.16 7.60
CA THR A 163 3.43 -16.92 6.88
C THR A 163 2.18 -16.55 6.08
N ILE A 164 1.76 -15.31 6.23
CA ILE A 164 0.61 -14.74 5.54
C ILE A 164 1.14 -13.68 4.58
N TRP A 165 0.67 -13.73 3.34
CA TRP A 165 0.99 -12.75 2.32
C TRP A 165 -0.26 -12.03 1.87
N ALA A 166 -0.13 -10.71 1.71
CA ALA A 166 -1.08 -9.84 1.05
C ALA A 166 -0.42 -9.33 -0.23
N ASN A 167 -1.04 -9.57 -1.36
CA ASN A 167 -0.46 -9.29 -2.66
C ASN A 167 -1.30 -8.27 -3.42
N ASN A 168 -0.62 -7.42 -4.19
CA ASN A 168 -1.19 -6.70 -5.30
C ASN A 168 -0.64 -7.31 -6.60
N THR A 169 -1.50 -8.00 -7.35
CA THR A 169 -1.08 -8.70 -8.57
C THR A 169 -0.86 -7.76 -9.74
N ASN A 170 -1.34 -6.52 -9.67
CA ASN A 170 -1.16 -5.51 -10.71
C ASN A 170 0.22 -4.83 -10.59
N SER A 171 0.58 -4.41 -9.35
CA SER A 171 1.86 -3.75 -9.08
C SER A 171 3.00 -4.72 -8.74
N GLY A 172 2.65 -5.95 -8.34
CA GLY A 172 3.62 -6.93 -7.84
C GLY A 172 4.09 -6.68 -6.40
N GLN A 173 3.47 -5.74 -5.69
CA GLN A 173 3.77 -5.47 -4.28
C GLN A 173 3.28 -6.62 -3.39
N ILE A 174 4.08 -6.95 -2.36
CA ILE A 174 3.80 -8.03 -1.42
C ILE A 174 4.08 -7.55 0.00
N GLY A 175 3.04 -7.58 0.84
CA GLY A 175 3.19 -7.48 2.29
C GLY A 175 3.18 -8.85 2.93
N SER A 176 3.88 -9.06 4.03
CA SER A 176 3.86 -10.33 4.75
C SER A 176 3.90 -10.17 6.26
N PHE A 177 3.32 -11.15 6.97
CA PHE A 177 3.39 -11.27 8.42
C PHE A 177 3.58 -12.72 8.82
N GLN A 178 4.29 -12.96 9.91
CA GLN A 178 4.44 -14.30 10.48
C GLN A 178 3.70 -14.38 11.82
N ILE A 179 2.92 -15.45 11.98
CA ILE A 179 2.21 -15.75 13.21
C ILE A 179 2.50 -17.20 13.62
N THR A 180 2.69 -17.41 14.90
CA THR A 180 2.80 -18.76 15.48
C THR A 180 1.45 -19.16 16.06
N LEU A 181 0.90 -20.28 15.63
CA LEU A 181 -0.33 -20.84 16.17
C LEU A 181 -0.06 -22.22 16.76
N SER A 182 -0.66 -22.50 17.93
CA SER A 182 -0.74 -23.84 18.52
C SER A 182 -2.18 -24.14 18.90
N VAL A 183 -2.57 -25.41 18.90
CA VAL A 183 -3.85 -25.88 19.39
C VAL A 183 -3.58 -26.86 20.52
N LEU A 184 -3.99 -26.48 21.70
CA LEU A 184 -3.76 -27.20 22.95
C LEU A 184 -5.03 -27.99 23.35
N LEU A 185 -4.84 -29.04 24.14
CA LEU A 185 -5.93 -29.84 24.67
C LEU A 185 -6.75 -29.00 25.68
N ASP A 186 -8.05 -29.09 25.57
CA ASP A 186 -9.07 -28.51 26.43
C ASP A 186 -10.11 -29.65 26.65
N THR A 187 -10.10 -30.25 27.83
CA THR A 187 -10.84 -31.51 28.06
C THR A 187 -12.32 -31.25 28.31
N ASP A 188 -12.63 -30.22 29.06
CA ASP A 188 -14.02 -29.89 29.40
C ASP A 188 -14.68 -28.92 28.41
N GLY A 189 -13.88 -28.29 27.55
CA GLY A 189 -14.35 -27.38 26.47
C GLY A 189 -14.74 -26.00 26.98
N ASP A 190 -14.23 -25.56 28.11
CA ASP A 190 -14.54 -24.26 28.67
C ASP A 190 -13.79 -23.10 27.97
N GLY A 191 -12.80 -23.42 27.17
CA GLY A 191 -11.95 -22.49 26.40
C GLY A 191 -10.59 -22.23 27.08
N THR A 192 -10.33 -22.85 28.21
CA THR A 192 -9.04 -22.81 28.91
C THR A 192 -8.27 -24.10 28.59
N PRO A 193 -7.08 -24.04 27.94
CA PRO A 193 -6.31 -25.24 27.71
C PRO A 193 -5.91 -25.92 29.04
N ASN A 194 -5.90 -27.25 29.07
CA ASN A 194 -5.55 -28.03 30.24
C ASN A 194 -4.27 -27.58 30.97
N VAL A 195 -3.29 -27.07 30.24
CA VAL A 195 -2.01 -26.59 30.80
C VAL A 195 -2.14 -25.33 31.65
N TYR A 196 -3.29 -24.64 31.55
CA TYR A 196 -3.61 -23.41 32.27
C TYR A 196 -4.88 -23.56 33.12
N ASP A 197 -5.48 -24.75 33.13
CA ASP A 197 -6.73 -25.05 33.80
C ASP A 197 -6.49 -25.73 35.15
N ASP A 198 -7.14 -25.21 36.18
CA ASP A 198 -7.07 -25.74 37.54
C ASP A 198 -8.12 -26.88 37.80
N ASP A 199 -9.07 -27.12 36.84
CA ASP A 199 -10.16 -28.09 36.88
C ASP A 199 -10.39 -28.64 35.47
N MET A 200 -9.44 -29.47 34.99
CA MET A 200 -9.34 -29.87 33.59
C MET A 200 -10.51 -30.65 33.04
N ASP A 201 -11.25 -31.36 33.87
CA ASP A 201 -12.46 -32.14 33.45
C ASP A 201 -13.77 -31.43 33.76
N GLY A 202 -13.73 -30.28 34.46
CA GLY A 202 -14.87 -29.40 34.71
C GLY A 202 -15.89 -29.95 35.72
N ASP A 203 -15.46 -30.89 36.60
CA ASP A 203 -16.36 -31.52 37.56
C ASP A 203 -16.54 -30.75 38.88
N ASN A 204 -15.84 -29.62 39.04
CA ASN A 204 -15.75 -28.71 40.19
C ASN A 204 -14.84 -29.24 41.33
N TRP A 205 -14.00 -30.21 41.04
CA TRP A 205 -12.85 -30.52 41.85
C TRP A 205 -11.62 -29.99 41.14
N SER A 206 -10.65 -29.51 41.89
CA SER A 206 -9.44 -29.03 41.24
C SER A 206 -8.47 -30.21 41.02
N ASN A 207 -7.67 -30.11 39.96
CA ASN A 207 -6.64 -31.09 39.63
C ASN A 207 -5.74 -31.47 40.86
N GLU A 208 -5.43 -30.50 41.75
CA GLU A 208 -4.68 -30.72 42.97
C GLU A 208 -5.45 -31.61 43.99
N MET A 209 -6.75 -31.40 44.08
CA MET A 209 -7.60 -32.18 45.01
C MET A 209 -7.82 -33.60 44.50
N GLU A 210 -7.97 -33.78 43.20
CA GLU A 210 -8.14 -35.08 42.55
C GLU A 210 -6.88 -35.91 42.67
N ASP A 211 -5.70 -35.30 42.39
CA ASP A 211 -4.40 -35.95 42.62
C ASP A 211 -4.23 -36.43 44.07
N LEU A 212 -4.68 -35.64 45.05
CA LEU A 212 -4.63 -36.01 46.47
C LEU A 212 -5.60 -37.15 46.84
N CYS A 213 -6.74 -37.22 46.14
CA CYS A 213 -7.75 -38.26 46.35
C CYS A 213 -7.51 -39.52 45.51
N GLY A 214 -6.63 -39.44 44.50
CA GLY A 214 -6.31 -40.50 43.55
C GLY A 214 -7.34 -40.69 42.47
N GLU A 215 -8.08 -39.60 42.16
CA GLU A 215 -8.98 -39.48 41.02
C GLU A 215 -8.20 -38.92 39.80
N ASP A 216 -8.82 -38.87 38.64
CA ASP A 216 -8.22 -38.47 37.36
C ASP A 216 -8.66 -37.02 37.02
N PRO A 217 -7.72 -36.08 36.98
CA PRO A 217 -8.03 -34.68 36.67
C PRO A 217 -8.36 -34.43 35.19
#